data_501ba46331faa2f2869e1c3ff3238d68
#
_entry.id   501ba46331faa2f2869e1c3ff3238d68
#
_cell.length_a   1.000
_cell.length_b   1.000
_cell.length_c   1.000
_cell.angle_alpha   90.00
_cell.angle_beta   90.00
_cell.angle_gamma   90.00
#
_symmetry.space_group_name_H-M   'P 1'
#
loop_
_entity.id
_entity.type
_entity.pdbx_description
1 polymer ?
#
loop_
_entity_poly.entity_id
_entity_poly.type
_entity_poly.pdbx_seq_one_letter_code
_entity_poly.pdbx_strand_id
1 'polypeptide(L)'
;MWRHQHGMAALRSGELRPLDPPVEGRVIIVTRQGCHLCDEVVGLVARLRQEHRDLVPEPMIVDVDANEDLRSRWGDHVPVIFVDGTLISYWTLDADTFLSALRDGPSL
;
A
#
# COMPACT_ATOMS: atom_id res chain seq x y z
N MET A 1 15.98 12.47 -4.62
CA MET A 1 16.25 12.22 -5.03
C MET A 1 15.95 12.18 -5.25
N TRP A 2 15.33 12.42 -5.09
CA TRP A 2 15.26 11.98 -5.56
C TRP A 2 15.20 12.20 -5.92
N ARG A 3 14.86 12.70 -5.78
CA ARG A 3 14.98 12.73 -6.44
C ARG A 3 14.73 12.84 -6.80
N HIS A 4 14.45 12.96 -6.71
CA HIS A 4 14.61 12.80 -7.42
C HIS A 4 14.38 12.80 -7.64
N GLN A 5 13.94 13.18 -7.76
CA GLN A 5 14.10 13.01 -8.23
C GLN A 5 13.71 13.12 -8.36
N HIS A 6 13.01 13.40 -8.13
CA HIS A 6 12.97 13.21 -8.54
C HIS A 6 12.33 13.25 -8.71
N GLY A 7 11.78 13.40 -8.70
CA GLY A 7 11.51 13.26 -9.02
C GLY A 7 11.01 12.98 -9.34
N MET A 8 10.34 13.02 -9.77
CA MET A 8 10.26 12.51 -10.18
C MET A 8 10.30 12.29 -10.61
N ALA A 9 9.97 12.08 -10.69
CA ALA A 9 10.29 11.64 -10.99
C ALA A 9 10.04 11.13 -11.19
N ALA A 10 9.65 10.78 -11.43
CA ALA A 10 9.70 10.09 -11.46
C ALA A 10 9.58 9.61 -11.26
N LEU A 11 8.94 9.51 -11.67
CA LEU A 11 9.14 8.56 -11.02
C LEU A 11 10.26 7.86 -11.07
N ARG A 12 10.91 7.92 -10.54
CA ARG A 12 11.83 7.04 -10.45
C ARG A 12 11.74 6.36 -9.27
N SER A 13 12.34 5.27 -9.08
CA SER A 13 11.99 4.37 -8.03
C SER A 13 12.17 4.98 -6.66
N GLY A 14 13.16 5.79 -6.46
CA GLY A 14 13.33 6.43 -5.17
C GLY A 14 12.16 7.27 -4.80
N GLU A 15 11.58 7.91 -5.78
CA GLU A 15 10.45 8.75 -5.54
C GLU A 15 9.19 7.99 -5.35
N LEU A 16 9.18 6.74 -5.78
CA LEU A 16 8.04 5.87 -5.57
C LEU A 16 8.09 5.16 -4.24
N ARG A 17 9.14 5.37 -3.46
CA ARG A 17 9.19 4.77 -2.15
C ARG A 17 8.24 5.50 -1.25
N PRO A 18 7.15 4.86 -0.92
CA PRO A 18 6.03 5.54 -0.30
C PRO A 18 6.18 5.77 1.19
N LEU A 19 7.05 5.00 1.81
CA LEU A 19 7.13 5.01 3.26
C LEU A 19 8.54 5.40 3.69
N ASP A 20 8.61 6.21 4.72
CA ASP A 20 9.86 6.64 5.29
C ASP A 20 9.73 6.62 6.82
N PRO A 21 10.42 5.74 7.52
CA PRO A 21 11.32 4.74 6.93
C PRO A 21 10.54 3.67 6.19
N PRO A 22 11.18 2.96 5.25
CA PRO A 22 10.50 1.91 4.50
C PRO A 22 10.06 0.79 5.44
N VAL A 23 8.91 0.22 5.13
CA VAL A 23 8.37 -0.91 5.87
C VAL A 23 8.56 -2.15 5.01
N GLU A 24 9.04 -3.23 5.63
CA GLU A 24 9.27 -4.46 4.90
C GLU A 24 7.98 -5.23 4.77
N GLY A 25 7.84 -5.93 3.65
CA GLY A 25 6.68 -6.73 3.37
C GLY A 25 6.20 -6.49 1.96
N ARG A 26 5.62 -7.51 1.36
CA ARG A 26 5.11 -7.38 0.00
C ARG A 26 3.84 -6.55 -0.06
N VAL A 27 2.96 -6.72 0.94
CA VAL A 27 1.69 -6.01 0.98
C VAL A 27 1.71 -5.07 2.17
N ILE A 28 1.51 -3.79 1.92
CA ILE A 28 1.46 -2.80 2.98
C ILE A 28 0.16 -2.04 2.84
N ILE A 29 -0.58 -1.93 3.94
CA ILE A 29 -1.83 -1.19 3.98
C ILE A 29 -1.68 -0.09 5.01
N VAL A 30 -1.74 1.15 4.55
CA VAL A 30 -1.69 2.32 5.45
C VAL A 30 -3.12 2.61 5.86
N THR A 31 -3.36 2.65 7.15
CA THR A 31 -4.72 2.78 7.70
C THR A 31 -4.77 3.88 8.75
N ARG A 32 -5.98 4.11 9.26
CA ARG A 32 -6.20 5.04 10.37
C ARG A 32 -7.23 4.40 11.29
N GLN A 33 -7.08 4.63 12.59
CA GLN A 33 -8.07 4.18 13.55
C GLN A 33 -9.42 4.84 13.27
N GLY A 34 -10.48 4.04 13.36
CA GLY A 34 -11.82 4.55 13.12
C GLY A 34 -12.16 4.76 11.65
N CYS A 35 -11.34 4.26 10.76
CA CYS A 35 -11.55 4.40 9.32
C CYS A 35 -12.34 3.21 8.80
N HIS A 36 -13.58 3.45 8.41
CA HIS A 36 -14.48 2.39 7.95
C HIS A 36 -13.96 1.75 6.66
N LEU A 37 -13.49 2.57 5.73
CA LEU A 37 -12.94 2.05 4.48
C LEU A 37 -11.70 1.21 4.72
N CYS A 38 -10.88 1.60 5.70
CA CYS A 38 -9.70 0.83 6.07
C CYS A 38 -10.10 -0.57 6.54
N ASP A 39 -11.12 -0.64 7.38
CA ASP A 39 -11.59 -1.92 7.90
C ASP A 39 -12.10 -2.80 6.77
N GLU A 40 -12.77 -2.22 5.78
CA GLU A 40 -13.25 -2.97 4.63
C GLU A 40 -12.12 -3.57 3.81
N VAL A 41 -11.08 -2.78 3.57
CA VAL A 41 -9.94 -3.25 2.77
C VAL A 41 -9.16 -4.32 3.54
N VAL A 42 -8.92 -4.10 4.82
CA VAL A 42 -8.23 -5.10 5.63
C VAL A 42 -9.01 -6.42 5.64
N GLY A 43 -10.33 -6.33 5.78
CA GLY A 43 -11.19 -7.51 5.74
C GLY A 43 -11.15 -8.22 4.40
N LEU A 44 -11.14 -7.46 3.30
CA LEU A 44 -11.04 -8.05 1.97
C LEU A 44 -9.71 -8.79 1.80
N VAL A 45 -8.61 -8.18 2.20
CA VAL A 45 -7.29 -8.81 2.08
C VAL A 45 -7.24 -10.08 2.92
N ALA A 46 -7.83 -10.05 4.11
CA ALA A 46 -7.87 -11.24 4.97
C ALA A 46 -8.62 -12.38 4.30
N ARG A 47 -9.75 -12.08 3.65
CA ARG A 47 -10.53 -13.08 2.91
C ARG A 47 -9.74 -13.63 1.74
N LEU A 48 -9.11 -12.75 0.96
CA LEU A 48 -8.33 -13.17 -0.19
C LEU A 48 -7.15 -14.02 0.23
N ARG A 49 -6.58 -13.73 1.40
CA ARG A 49 -5.47 -14.51 1.93
C ARG A 49 -5.92 -15.94 2.25
N GLN A 50 -7.13 -16.10 2.77
CA GLN A 50 -7.66 -17.43 3.04
C GLN A 50 -7.93 -18.21 1.76
N GLU A 51 -8.37 -17.52 0.72
CA GLU A 51 -8.71 -18.16 -0.56
C GLU A 51 -7.47 -18.43 -1.41
N HIS A 52 -6.41 -17.67 -1.22
CA HIS A 52 -5.22 -17.72 -2.06
C HIS A 52 -3.97 -17.71 -1.18
N ARG A 53 -3.82 -18.74 -0.34
CA ARG A 53 -2.77 -18.75 0.68
C ARG A 53 -1.37 -18.69 0.12
N ASP A 54 -1.16 -19.30 -1.05
CA ASP A 54 0.16 -19.33 -1.66
C ASP A 54 0.51 -18.04 -2.36
N LEU A 55 -0.48 -17.19 -2.60
CA LEU A 55 -0.27 -15.96 -3.35
C LEU A 55 -0.28 -14.72 -2.45
N VAL A 56 -1.20 -14.66 -1.49
CA VAL A 56 -1.42 -13.46 -0.69
C VAL A 56 -0.70 -13.58 0.65
N PRO A 57 0.37 -12.82 0.86
CA PRO A 57 1.07 -12.85 2.15
C PRO A 57 0.30 -12.06 3.20
N GLU A 58 0.72 -12.20 4.42
CA GLU A 58 0.16 -11.40 5.50
C GLU A 58 0.53 -9.94 5.28
N PRO A 59 -0.45 -9.02 5.32
CA PRO A 59 -0.14 -7.61 5.10
C PRO A 59 0.51 -6.99 6.32
N MET A 60 1.36 -6.01 6.07
CA MET A 60 1.85 -5.12 7.11
C MET A 60 0.89 -3.93 7.20
N ILE A 61 0.36 -3.72 8.39
CA ILE A 61 -0.57 -2.62 8.63
C ILE A 61 0.21 -1.47 9.23
N VAL A 62 0.11 -0.30 8.61
CA VAL A 62 0.84 0.89 9.02
C VAL A 62 -0.17 1.97 9.41
N ASP A 63 -0.02 2.51 10.61
CA ASP A 63 -0.89 3.59 11.07
C ASP A 63 -0.40 4.92 10.46
N VAL A 64 -1.26 5.57 9.71
CA VAL A 64 -0.90 6.82 9.04
C VAL A 64 -0.56 7.91 10.04
N ASP A 65 -1.11 7.84 11.25
CA ASP A 65 -0.87 8.85 12.27
C ASP A 65 0.38 8.59 13.11
N ALA A 66 1.08 7.48 12.85
CA ALA A 66 2.30 7.17 13.60
C ALA A 66 3.45 8.10 13.23
N ASN A 67 3.36 8.78 12.10
CA ASN A 67 4.45 9.58 11.57
C ASN A 67 3.86 10.77 10.85
N GLU A 68 4.41 11.95 11.11
CA GLU A 68 3.86 13.18 10.55
C GLU A 68 3.98 13.23 9.02
N ASP A 69 5.09 12.71 8.49
CA ASP A 69 5.26 12.68 7.05
C ASP A 69 4.23 11.77 6.38
N LEU A 70 3.95 10.62 7.00
CA LEU A 70 2.92 9.73 6.49
C LEU A 70 1.56 10.39 6.50
N ARG A 71 1.23 11.04 7.63
CA ARG A 71 -0.06 11.69 7.76
C ARG A 71 -0.21 12.80 6.73
N SER A 72 0.84 13.58 6.54
CA SER A 72 0.83 14.68 5.60
C SER A 72 0.63 14.18 4.17
N ARG A 73 1.27 13.05 3.84
CA ARG A 73 1.24 12.53 2.48
C ARG A 73 -0.01 11.71 2.19
N TRP A 74 -0.43 10.89 3.16
CA TRP A 74 -1.47 9.89 2.90
C TRP A 74 -2.70 10.00 3.78
N GLY A 75 -2.73 10.93 4.73
CA GLY A 75 -3.81 11.02 5.71
C GLY A 75 -5.20 11.11 5.11
N ASP A 76 -5.33 11.77 3.96
CA ASP A 76 -6.61 11.94 3.29
C ASP A 76 -6.91 10.84 2.28
N HIS A 77 -6.04 9.84 2.19
CA HIS A 77 -6.15 8.81 1.16
C HIS A 77 -6.28 7.40 1.73
N VAL A 78 -6.34 7.28 3.06
CA VAL A 78 -6.42 5.94 3.67
C VAL A 78 -7.73 5.25 3.32
N PRO A 79 -7.72 3.93 3.12
CA PRO A 79 -6.55 3.06 3.15
C PRO A 79 -5.73 3.21 1.88
N VAL A 80 -4.40 3.07 2.03
CA VAL A 80 -3.48 3.14 0.89
C VAL A 80 -2.81 1.78 0.79
N ILE A 81 -2.81 1.19 -0.38
CA ILE A 81 -2.34 -0.18 -0.57
C ILE A 81 -1.13 -0.20 -1.49
N PHE A 82 -0.07 -0.84 -1.01
CA PHE A 82 1.16 -1.02 -1.78
C PHE A 82 1.44 -2.50 -1.95
N VAL A 83 1.89 -2.87 -3.14
CA VAL A 83 2.38 -4.22 -3.42
C VAL A 83 3.80 -4.09 -3.95
N ASP A 84 4.74 -4.76 -3.29
CA ASP A 84 6.15 -4.77 -3.66
C ASP A 84 6.69 -3.34 -3.85
N GLY A 85 6.28 -2.45 -2.97
CA GLY A 85 6.75 -1.07 -2.96
C GLY A 85 6.03 -0.12 -3.90
N THR A 86 5.09 -0.61 -4.68
CA THR A 86 4.36 0.21 -5.65
C THR A 86 2.95 0.48 -5.15
N LEU A 87 2.53 1.73 -5.20
CA LEU A 87 1.17 2.12 -4.89
C LEU A 87 0.23 1.53 -5.93
N ILE A 88 -0.77 0.77 -5.48
CA ILE A 88 -1.73 0.18 -6.41
C ILE A 88 -3.12 0.77 -6.24
N SER A 89 -3.44 1.30 -5.06
CA SER A 89 -4.79 1.80 -4.85
C SER A 89 -4.87 2.60 -3.56
N TYR A 90 -5.87 3.46 -3.48
CA TYR A 90 -6.23 4.09 -2.22
C TYR A 90 -7.77 4.22 -2.17
N TRP A 91 -8.30 4.35 -0.95
CA TRP A 91 -9.73 4.42 -0.61
C TRP A 91 -10.44 3.09 -0.76
N THR A 92 -10.27 2.39 -1.87
CA THR A 92 -10.88 1.09 -2.11
C THR A 92 -9.84 0.15 -2.69
N LEU A 93 -10.21 -1.11 -2.81
CA LEU A 93 -9.31 -2.10 -3.40
C LEU A 93 -10.14 -3.07 -4.23
N ASP A 94 -9.75 -3.22 -5.49
CA ASP A 94 -10.33 -4.19 -6.39
C ASP A 94 -9.58 -5.51 -6.23
N ALA A 95 -10.31 -6.59 -5.94
CA ALA A 95 -9.68 -7.89 -5.68
C ALA A 95 -8.84 -8.39 -6.86
N ASP A 96 -9.35 -8.26 -8.08
CA ASP A 96 -8.63 -8.74 -9.24
C ASP A 96 -7.34 -7.97 -9.48
N THR A 97 -7.40 -6.65 -9.31
CA THR A 97 -6.21 -5.80 -9.45
C THR A 97 -5.15 -6.20 -8.41
N PHE A 98 -5.60 -6.43 -7.17
CA PHE A 98 -4.70 -6.81 -6.09
C PHE A 98 -4.04 -8.15 -6.37
N LEU A 99 -4.82 -9.16 -6.73
CA LEU A 99 -4.29 -10.50 -6.99
C LEU A 99 -3.36 -10.49 -8.19
N SER A 100 -3.70 -9.72 -9.21
CA SER A 100 -2.87 -9.59 -10.40
C SER A 100 -1.52 -8.96 -10.06
N ALA A 101 -1.52 -7.94 -9.22
CA ALA A 101 -0.29 -7.29 -8.79
C ALA A 101 0.63 -8.27 -8.05
N LEU A 102 0.04 -9.15 -7.24
CA LEU A 102 0.82 -10.15 -6.51
C LEU A 102 1.34 -11.26 -7.42
N ARG A 103 0.56 -11.63 -8.43
CA ARG A 103 0.91 -12.72 -9.33
C ARG A 103 1.93 -12.30 -10.38
N ASP A 104 1.69 -11.16 -11.00
CA ASP A 104 2.43 -10.73 -12.17
C ASP A 104 3.36 -9.55 -11.91
N GLY A 105 3.32 -9.00 -10.71
CA GLY A 105 4.01 -7.78 -10.38
C GLY A 105 3.11 -6.57 -10.59
N PRO A 106 3.31 -5.50 -9.81
CA PRO A 106 2.48 -4.30 -9.96
C PRO A 106 2.74 -3.63 -11.29
N SER A 107 1.65 -3.12 -11.86
CA SER A 107 1.70 -2.42 -13.13
C SER A 107 1.99 -0.94 -12.88
N LEU A 108 2.87 -0.35 -13.63
CA LEU A 108 3.21 1.06 -13.45
C LEU A 108 2.53 1.95 -14.49
#